data_adf2c90f35d7a59c9a541cea106f73dc
#
_entry.id   adf2c90f35d7a59c9a541cea106f73dc
#
_cell.length_a   1.000
_cell.length_b   1.000
_cell.length_c   1.000
_cell.angle_alpha   90.00
_cell.angle_beta   90.00
_cell.angle_gamma   90.00
#
_symmetry.space_group_name_H-M   'P 1'
#
loop_
_entity.id
_entity.type
_entity.pdbx_description
1 polymer ?
#
loop_
_entity_poly.entity_id
_entity_poly.type
_entity_poly.pdbx_seq_one_letter_code
_entity_poly.pdbx_strand_id
1 'polypeptide(L)'
;MAVFTKLNQADIYNVQNIFGFKKITSFKGIKKGIENTNYTVATKNKKYVLTIFESRVNNKDLPYFMKLMDALSKKGIKCPSPIKNKFGKYIFNLKRKKACLVSFLEGNDKKKLLEKDLLVIGKKIGLMHKKLTKIKLKRKNSFSPLKINSLINKINLKNSKLPKNLKKEMKESFRDINKNWPKRIPSSVI
;
A
#
# COMPACT_ATOMS: atom_id res chain seq x y z
N MET A 1 15.60 -6.73 4.59
CA MET A 1 16.11 -6.24 3.28
C MET A 1 14.88 -6.00 2.39
N ALA A 2 14.62 -4.76 1.99
CA ALA A 2 13.36 -4.42 1.29
C ALA A 2 13.47 -4.36 -0.24
N VAL A 3 14.57 -4.84 -0.83
CA VAL A 3 14.75 -4.95 -2.28
C VAL A 3 14.84 -6.44 -2.63
N PHE A 4 13.67 -7.05 -2.88
CA PHE A 4 13.57 -8.47 -3.25
C PHE A 4 13.85 -8.67 -4.74
N THR A 5 13.35 -7.77 -5.59
CA THR A 5 13.57 -7.78 -7.04
C THR A 5 14.64 -6.76 -7.41
N LYS A 6 15.83 -7.23 -7.76
CA LYS A 6 16.92 -6.38 -8.23
C LYS A 6 16.67 -5.97 -9.69
N LEU A 7 16.84 -4.67 -9.97
CA LEU A 7 16.76 -4.10 -11.31
C LEU A 7 18.17 -3.81 -11.83
N ASN A 8 18.35 -4.01 -13.13
CA ASN A 8 19.54 -3.62 -13.87
C ASN A 8 19.24 -2.43 -14.80
N GLN A 9 20.23 -1.97 -15.54
CA GLN A 9 20.10 -0.83 -16.45
C GLN A 9 19.09 -1.08 -17.58
N ALA A 10 19.00 -2.30 -18.11
CA ALA A 10 18.03 -2.66 -19.14
C ALA A 10 16.59 -2.58 -18.63
N ASP A 11 16.34 -2.99 -17.37
CA ASP A 11 15.02 -2.86 -16.75
C ASP A 11 14.61 -1.37 -16.62
N ILE A 12 15.56 -0.50 -16.26
CA ILE A 12 15.32 0.94 -16.13
C ILE A 12 15.07 1.57 -17.50
N TYR A 13 15.81 1.15 -18.52
CA TYR A 13 15.56 1.58 -19.89
C TYR A 13 14.16 1.17 -20.38
N ASN A 14 13.70 -0.02 -20.02
CA ASN A 14 12.33 -0.47 -20.30
C ASN A 14 11.30 0.44 -19.58
N VAL A 15 11.51 0.77 -18.30
CA VAL A 15 10.65 1.72 -17.57
C VAL A 15 10.64 3.08 -18.25
N GLN A 16 11.81 3.60 -18.65
CA GLN A 16 11.95 4.85 -19.38
C GLN A 16 11.07 4.88 -20.63
N ASN A 17 11.16 3.82 -21.44
CA ASN A 17 10.41 3.69 -22.70
C ASN A 17 8.89 3.57 -22.46
N ILE A 18 8.47 2.80 -21.44
CA ILE A 18 7.06 2.62 -21.07
C ILE A 18 6.42 3.94 -20.67
N PHE A 19 7.15 4.80 -19.97
CA PHE A 19 6.63 6.09 -19.50
C PHE A 19 6.94 7.26 -20.45
N GLY A 20 7.70 7.05 -21.52
CA GLY A 20 8.08 8.11 -22.44
C GLY A 20 9.03 9.15 -21.85
N PHE A 21 9.84 8.78 -20.86
CA PHE A 21 10.82 9.69 -20.27
C PHE A 21 12.01 9.90 -21.23
N LYS A 22 12.47 11.12 -21.37
CA LYS A 22 13.69 11.41 -22.16
C LYS A 22 14.90 10.65 -21.59
N LYS A 23 15.12 10.76 -20.27
CA LYS A 23 16.22 10.05 -19.57
C LYS A 23 15.88 9.87 -18.10
N ILE A 24 16.08 8.67 -17.57
CA ILE A 24 16.17 8.40 -16.15
C ILE A 24 17.63 8.63 -15.74
N THR A 25 17.87 9.59 -14.86
CA THR A 25 19.21 10.02 -14.45
C THR A 25 19.77 9.19 -13.30
N SER A 26 18.89 8.65 -12.46
CA SER A 26 19.30 7.73 -11.39
C SER A 26 18.16 6.84 -10.93
N PHE A 27 18.52 5.68 -10.37
CA PHE A 27 17.61 4.83 -9.63
C PHE A 27 18.32 4.21 -8.45
N LYS A 28 17.62 4.13 -7.31
CA LYS A 28 18.17 3.61 -6.05
C LYS A 28 17.12 2.82 -5.29
N GLY A 29 17.47 1.60 -4.88
CA GLY A 29 16.59 0.76 -4.08
C GLY A 29 16.31 1.36 -2.69
N ILE A 30 15.05 1.35 -2.27
CA ILE A 30 14.62 1.79 -0.94
C ILE A 30 14.69 0.59 -0.01
N LYS A 31 15.61 0.61 0.95
CA LYS A 31 15.84 -0.51 1.88
C LYS A 31 14.76 -0.66 2.95
N LYS A 32 13.97 0.39 3.21
CA LYS A 32 12.83 0.38 4.15
C LYS A 32 11.60 -0.28 3.50
N GLY A 33 10.88 -1.08 4.25
CA GLY A 33 9.69 -1.79 3.79
C GLY A 33 9.83 -3.31 3.90
N ILE A 34 8.72 -4.02 3.93
CA ILE A 34 8.67 -5.47 4.20
C ILE A 34 7.83 -6.26 3.19
N GLU A 35 7.10 -5.59 2.29
CA GLU A 35 6.14 -6.25 1.40
C GLU A 35 6.49 -6.15 -0.07
N ASN A 36 6.92 -4.97 -0.53
CA ASN A 36 7.17 -4.69 -1.94
C ASN A 36 8.58 -4.18 -2.16
N THR A 37 9.09 -4.37 -3.36
CA THR A 37 10.34 -3.74 -3.78
C THR A 37 10.07 -2.34 -4.27
N ASN A 38 10.76 -1.36 -3.70
CA ASN A 38 10.63 0.04 -4.08
C ASN A 38 11.97 0.61 -4.53
N TYR A 39 11.92 1.43 -5.57
CA TYR A 39 13.05 2.22 -6.06
C TYR A 39 12.67 3.69 -6.16
N THR A 40 13.55 4.57 -5.70
CA THR A 40 13.49 5.96 -6.11
C THR A 40 14.02 6.04 -7.54
N VAL A 41 13.27 6.69 -8.42
CA VAL A 41 13.63 6.91 -9.83
C VAL A 41 13.62 8.40 -10.08
N ALA A 42 14.72 8.95 -10.60
CA ALA A 42 14.83 10.37 -10.90
C ALA A 42 15.00 10.61 -12.40
N THR A 43 14.35 11.66 -12.88
CA THR A 43 14.60 12.32 -14.17
C THR A 43 15.24 13.68 -13.92
N LYS A 44 15.59 14.44 -14.97
CA LYS A 44 16.15 15.80 -14.81
C LYS A 44 15.31 16.68 -13.87
N ASN A 45 13.98 16.60 -13.95
CA ASN A 45 13.07 17.55 -13.30
C ASN A 45 12.21 16.96 -12.19
N LYS A 46 12.09 15.65 -12.08
CA LYS A 46 11.13 15.00 -11.16
C LYS A 46 11.68 13.71 -10.59
N LYS A 47 11.23 13.41 -9.36
CA LYS A 47 11.46 12.12 -8.70
C LYS A 47 10.16 11.33 -8.62
N TYR A 48 10.28 10.02 -8.64
CA TYR A 48 9.19 9.06 -8.57
C TYR A 48 9.57 7.90 -7.65
N VAL A 49 8.57 7.15 -7.22
CA VAL A 49 8.76 5.83 -6.60
C VAL A 49 8.22 4.77 -7.56
N LEU A 50 9.09 3.88 -7.99
CA LEU A 50 8.75 2.66 -8.72
C LEU A 50 8.51 1.56 -7.70
N THR A 51 7.29 1.03 -7.66
CA THR A 51 6.92 -0.09 -6.78
C THR A 51 6.72 -1.34 -7.63
N ILE A 52 7.41 -2.41 -7.25
CA ILE A 52 7.23 -3.76 -7.79
C ILE A 52 6.48 -4.56 -6.74
N PHE A 53 5.28 -5.04 -7.09
CA PHE A 53 4.44 -5.81 -6.20
C PHE A 53 4.94 -7.25 -6.10
N GLU A 54 5.32 -7.64 -4.90
CA GLU A 54 5.76 -9.00 -4.60
C GLU A 54 4.57 -9.93 -4.29
N SER A 55 4.82 -11.14 -3.82
CA SER A 55 3.80 -12.20 -3.68
C SER A 55 2.64 -11.91 -2.73
N ARG A 56 2.79 -10.96 -1.79
CA ARG A 56 1.77 -10.68 -0.76
C ARG A 56 0.57 -9.88 -1.26
N VAL A 57 0.71 -9.14 -2.35
CA VAL A 57 -0.35 -8.29 -2.88
C VAL A 57 -1.16 -9.05 -3.93
N ASN A 58 -2.49 -9.09 -3.76
CA ASN A 58 -3.35 -9.64 -4.78
C ASN A 58 -3.40 -8.69 -5.99
N ASN A 59 -2.92 -9.15 -7.13
CA ASN A 59 -2.87 -8.37 -8.36
C ASN A 59 -4.25 -7.85 -8.81
N LYS A 60 -5.36 -8.54 -8.45
CA LYS A 60 -6.73 -8.10 -8.75
C LYS A 60 -7.12 -6.82 -8.00
N ASP A 61 -6.49 -6.54 -6.86
CA ASP A 61 -6.77 -5.35 -6.06
C ASP A 61 -5.98 -4.10 -6.50
N LEU A 62 -4.91 -4.27 -7.29
CA LEU A 62 -4.05 -3.17 -7.71
C LEU A 62 -4.80 -2.04 -8.44
N PRO A 63 -5.72 -2.32 -9.37
CA PRO A 63 -6.51 -1.25 -10.02
C PRO A 63 -7.32 -0.41 -9.03
N TYR A 64 -7.84 -1.03 -7.97
CA TYR A 64 -8.56 -0.31 -6.91
C TYR A 64 -7.62 0.67 -6.18
N PHE A 65 -6.43 0.22 -5.78
CA PHE A 65 -5.48 1.09 -5.08
C PHE A 65 -5.00 2.25 -5.95
N MET A 66 -4.75 2.01 -7.25
CA MET A 66 -4.38 3.10 -8.17
C MET A 66 -5.51 4.13 -8.32
N LYS A 67 -6.74 3.68 -8.51
CA LYS A 67 -7.92 4.56 -8.60
C LYS A 67 -8.14 5.35 -7.31
N LEU A 68 -7.94 4.72 -6.15
CA LEU A 68 -8.09 5.38 -4.85
C LEU A 68 -7.05 6.48 -4.65
N MET A 69 -5.76 6.20 -4.91
CA MET A 69 -4.70 7.21 -4.82
C MET A 69 -4.93 8.37 -5.79
N ASP A 70 -5.32 8.09 -7.03
CA ASP A 70 -5.64 9.12 -8.02
C ASP A 70 -6.81 10.00 -7.57
N ALA A 71 -7.88 9.39 -7.06
CA ALA A 71 -9.05 10.10 -6.56
C ALA A 71 -8.73 10.96 -5.32
N LEU A 72 -7.93 10.47 -4.39
CA LEU A 72 -7.48 11.23 -3.21
C LEU A 72 -6.62 12.42 -3.61
N SER A 73 -5.64 12.20 -4.48
CA SER A 73 -4.77 13.25 -4.99
C SER A 73 -5.56 14.35 -5.69
N LYS A 74 -6.52 14.00 -6.56
CA LYS A 74 -7.42 14.96 -7.25
C LYS A 74 -8.30 15.73 -6.28
N LYS A 75 -8.61 15.18 -5.11
CA LYS A 75 -9.33 15.86 -4.04
C LYS A 75 -8.42 16.68 -3.11
N GLY A 76 -7.14 16.88 -3.48
CA GLY A 76 -6.19 17.69 -2.74
C GLY A 76 -5.71 17.04 -1.44
N ILE A 77 -5.79 15.71 -1.31
CA ILE A 77 -5.09 14.98 -0.25
C ILE A 77 -3.64 14.77 -0.71
N LYS A 78 -2.70 15.24 0.09
CA LYS A 78 -1.26 15.06 -0.17
C LYS A 78 -0.90 13.59 0.01
N CYS A 79 -0.95 12.83 -1.07
CA CYS A 79 -0.57 11.42 -1.14
C CYS A 79 0.20 11.16 -2.44
N PRO A 80 0.93 10.05 -2.58
CA PRO A 80 1.54 9.66 -3.84
C PRO A 80 0.48 9.57 -4.94
N SER A 81 0.72 10.22 -6.08
CA SER A 81 -0.17 10.17 -7.24
C SER A 81 0.33 9.14 -8.23
N PRO A 82 -0.49 8.18 -8.66
CA PRO A 82 -0.08 7.21 -9.65
C PRO A 82 0.12 7.87 -11.02
N ILE A 83 1.18 7.48 -11.71
CA ILE A 83 1.55 8.01 -13.03
C ILE A 83 1.08 7.04 -14.11
N LYS A 84 0.32 7.55 -15.08
CA LYS A 84 -0.04 6.76 -16.27
C LYS A 84 1.16 6.63 -17.19
N ASN A 85 1.35 5.45 -17.74
CA ASN A 85 2.31 5.21 -18.80
C ASN A 85 1.79 5.76 -20.15
N LYS A 86 2.59 5.68 -21.22
CA LYS A 86 2.22 6.15 -22.56
C LYS A 86 0.97 5.47 -23.17
N PHE A 87 0.55 4.34 -22.58
CA PHE A 87 -0.67 3.61 -22.97
C PHE A 87 -1.86 3.94 -22.06
N GLY A 88 -1.78 4.96 -21.22
CA GLY A 88 -2.83 5.38 -20.29
C GLY A 88 -3.02 4.46 -19.06
N LYS A 89 -2.15 3.48 -18.84
CA LYS A 89 -2.27 2.49 -17.75
C LYS A 89 -1.38 2.86 -16.56
N TYR A 90 -1.88 2.69 -15.33
CA TYR A 90 -1.08 2.85 -14.11
C TYR A 90 -0.20 1.66 -13.79
N ILE A 91 -0.65 0.45 -14.18
CA ILE A 91 0.00 -0.82 -13.86
C ILE A 91 0.62 -1.39 -15.14
N PHE A 92 1.85 -1.88 -15.01
CA PHE A 92 2.58 -2.52 -16.09
C PHE A 92 3.32 -3.75 -15.57
N ASN A 93 3.94 -4.52 -16.45
CA ASN A 93 4.74 -5.68 -16.10
C ASN A 93 6.23 -5.31 -16.10
N LEU A 94 6.94 -5.71 -15.05
CA LEU A 94 8.38 -5.59 -14.90
C LEU A 94 8.93 -6.84 -14.22
N LYS A 95 9.93 -7.50 -14.80
CA LYS A 95 10.46 -8.77 -14.24
C LYS A 95 9.37 -9.81 -13.94
N ARG A 96 8.40 -9.98 -14.85
CA ARG A 96 7.24 -10.88 -14.69
C ARG A 96 6.33 -10.56 -13.50
N LYS A 97 6.50 -9.40 -12.86
CA LYS A 97 5.68 -8.91 -11.74
C LYS A 97 4.90 -7.67 -12.15
N LYS A 98 3.83 -7.37 -11.40
CA LYS A 98 3.13 -6.10 -11.57
C LYS A 98 3.93 -4.98 -10.92
N ALA A 99 3.93 -3.83 -11.57
CA ALA A 99 4.61 -2.63 -11.09
C ALA A 99 3.76 -1.39 -11.36
N CYS A 100 4.01 -0.34 -10.59
CA CYS A 100 3.46 0.98 -10.83
C CYS A 100 4.51 2.06 -10.55
N LEU A 101 4.30 3.24 -11.10
CA LEU A 101 5.09 4.43 -10.81
C LEU A 101 4.19 5.45 -10.12
N VAL A 102 4.65 6.02 -9.01
CA VAL A 102 3.94 7.08 -8.29
C VAL A 102 4.83 8.29 -8.08
N SER A 103 4.24 9.46 -7.87
CA SER A 103 4.99 10.67 -7.54
C SER A 103 5.75 10.49 -6.23
N PHE A 104 6.97 11.03 -6.17
CA PHE A 104 7.73 11.11 -4.93
C PHE A 104 7.14 12.22 -4.04
N LEU A 105 7.00 11.96 -2.76
CA LEU A 105 6.65 12.96 -1.77
C LEU A 105 7.91 13.36 -1.01
N GLU A 106 8.24 14.65 -1.04
CA GLU A 106 9.33 15.18 -0.22
C GLU A 106 8.92 15.20 1.25
N GLY A 107 9.87 14.87 2.12
CA GLY A 107 9.69 14.85 3.56
C GLY A 107 10.68 13.93 4.26
N ASN A 108 10.71 14.02 5.57
CA ASN A 108 11.55 13.21 6.42
C ASN A 108 10.72 12.49 7.48
N ASP A 109 11.14 11.28 7.85
CA ASP A 109 10.54 10.55 8.95
C ASP A 109 10.84 11.25 10.28
N LYS A 110 9.81 11.46 11.10
CA LYS A 110 10.01 11.86 12.49
C LYS A 110 10.25 10.64 13.36
N LYS A 111 11.36 10.62 14.09
CA LYS A 111 11.69 9.54 15.04
C LYS A 111 10.83 9.59 16.30
N LYS A 112 10.43 10.78 16.75
CA LYS A 112 9.60 11.02 17.94
C LYS A 112 8.47 11.95 17.56
N LEU A 113 7.24 11.54 17.84
CA LEU A 113 6.05 12.36 17.66
C LEU A 113 5.80 13.19 18.92
N LEU A 114 5.47 14.45 18.74
CA LEU A 114 4.99 15.36 19.78
C LEU A 114 3.47 15.44 19.71
N GLU A 115 2.82 15.89 20.77
CA GLU A 115 1.36 16.05 20.83
C GLU A 115 0.81 16.88 19.65
N LYS A 116 1.47 18.00 19.33
CA LYS A 116 1.12 18.81 18.14
C LYS A 116 1.15 18.03 16.82
N ASP A 117 2.02 17.02 16.68
CA ASP A 117 2.08 16.18 15.50
C ASP A 117 0.87 15.25 15.42
N LEU A 118 0.44 14.71 16.59
CA LEU A 118 -0.74 13.85 16.68
C LEU A 118 -2.01 14.62 16.32
N LEU A 119 -2.14 15.88 16.76
CA LEU A 119 -3.24 16.75 16.36
C LEU A 119 -3.27 16.98 14.84
N VAL A 120 -2.11 17.26 14.24
CA VAL A 120 -2.01 17.43 12.77
C VAL A 120 -2.37 16.14 12.04
N ILE A 121 -1.88 15.00 12.50
CA ILE A 121 -2.20 13.68 11.91
C ILE A 121 -3.70 13.42 12.00
N GLY A 122 -4.32 13.62 13.18
CA GLY A 122 -5.76 13.42 13.39
C GLY A 122 -6.60 14.29 12.46
N LYS A 123 -6.27 15.59 12.34
CA LYS A 123 -6.92 16.50 11.39
C LYS A 123 -6.82 16.03 9.94
N LYS A 124 -5.64 15.52 9.53
CA LYS A 124 -5.43 15.01 8.14
C LYS A 124 -6.20 13.73 7.89
N ILE A 125 -6.27 12.81 8.85
CA ILE A 125 -7.06 11.59 8.76
C ILE A 125 -8.55 11.95 8.66
N GLY A 126 -9.06 12.83 9.53
CA GLY A 126 -10.46 13.28 9.48
C GLY A 126 -10.83 13.94 8.15
N LEU A 127 -9.93 14.78 7.60
CA LEU A 127 -10.13 15.37 6.29
C LEU A 127 -10.15 14.31 5.17
N MET A 128 -9.27 13.32 5.24
CA MET A 128 -9.24 12.21 4.30
C MET A 128 -10.55 11.43 4.35
N HIS A 129 -11.05 11.07 5.53
CA HIS A 129 -12.33 10.40 5.70
C HIS A 129 -13.48 11.20 5.11
N LYS A 130 -13.57 12.51 5.42
CA LYS A 130 -14.59 13.40 4.84
C LYS A 130 -14.56 13.43 3.31
N LYS A 131 -13.37 13.39 2.70
CA LYS A 131 -13.24 13.37 1.23
C LYS A 131 -13.55 11.99 0.64
N LEU A 132 -13.26 10.90 1.36
CA LEU A 132 -13.52 9.54 0.94
C LEU A 132 -15.00 9.20 0.87
N THR A 133 -15.88 9.80 1.69
CA THR A 133 -17.33 9.58 1.62
C THR A 133 -17.93 9.90 0.24
N LYS A 134 -17.27 10.79 -0.51
CA LYS A 134 -17.67 11.19 -1.88
C LYS A 134 -17.05 10.34 -2.99
N ILE A 135 -16.31 9.28 -2.66
CA ILE A 135 -15.65 8.40 -3.63
C ILE A 135 -16.41 7.07 -3.70
N LYS A 136 -16.93 6.74 -4.88
CA LYS A 136 -17.69 5.51 -5.11
C LYS A 136 -16.77 4.37 -5.58
N LEU A 137 -15.83 3.96 -4.75
CA LEU A 137 -15.00 2.79 -5.00
C LEU A 137 -15.37 1.70 -3.99
N LYS A 138 -15.50 0.45 -4.45
CA LYS A 138 -15.83 -0.69 -3.58
C LYS A 138 -14.76 -1.76 -3.68
N ARG A 139 -14.36 -2.31 -2.54
CA ARG A 139 -13.49 -3.47 -2.42
C ARG A 139 -13.92 -4.29 -1.20
N LYS A 140 -13.88 -5.61 -1.31
CA LYS A 140 -14.14 -6.49 -0.16
C LYS A 140 -13.01 -6.33 0.87
N ASN A 141 -13.37 -6.14 2.14
CA ASN A 141 -12.40 -6.10 3.21
C ASN A 141 -11.81 -7.51 3.44
N SER A 142 -10.50 -7.66 3.24
CA SER A 142 -9.79 -8.91 3.47
C SER A 142 -9.56 -9.23 4.95
N PHE A 143 -9.78 -8.25 5.84
CA PHE A 143 -9.70 -8.39 7.29
C PHE A 143 -11.07 -8.35 7.96
N SER A 144 -12.12 -8.80 7.28
CA SER A 144 -13.45 -8.93 7.90
C SER A 144 -13.44 -9.95 9.05
N PRO A 145 -14.32 -9.81 10.06
CA PRO A 145 -14.41 -10.78 11.17
C PRO A 145 -14.51 -12.23 10.71
N LEU A 146 -15.31 -12.52 9.69
CA LEU A 146 -15.42 -13.86 9.11
C LEU A 146 -14.07 -14.38 8.58
N LYS A 147 -13.30 -13.52 7.93
CA LYS A 147 -11.99 -13.89 7.40
C LYS A 147 -10.97 -14.13 8.51
N ILE A 148 -10.97 -13.28 9.55
CA ILE A 148 -10.11 -13.43 10.71
C ILE A 148 -10.39 -14.75 11.41
N ASN A 149 -11.65 -15.09 11.65
CA ASN A 149 -12.04 -16.39 12.24
C ASN A 149 -11.53 -17.57 11.40
N SER A 150 -11.69 -17.51 10.08
CA SER A 150 -11.16 -18.54 9.16
C SER A 150 -9.62 -18.67 9.27
N LEU A 151 -8.90 -17.58 9.43
CA LEU A 151 -7.45 -17.61 9.61
C LEU A 151 -7.05 -18.22 10.94
N ILE A 152 -7.70 -17.83 12.04
CA ILE A 152 -7.46 -18.41 13.38
C ILE A 152 -7.66 -19.94 13.36
N ASN A 153 -8.71 -20.42 12.71
CA ASN A 153 -8.98 -21.85 12.61
C ASN A 153 -7.92 -22.63 11.84
N LYS A 154 -7.26 -21.98 10.87
CA LYS A 154 -6.18 -22.58 10.06
C LYS A 154 -4.81 -22.60 10.75
N ILE A 155 -4.64 -21.93 11.88
CA ILE A 155 -3.38 -21.93 12.61
C ILE A 155 -3.07 -23.35 13.10
N ASN A 156 -1.91 -23.86 12.71
CA ASN A 156 -1.34 -25.09 13.21
C ASN A 156 -0.10 -24.77 14.07
N LEU A 157 -0.18 -25.10 15.37
CA LEU A 157 0.88 -24.82 16.34
C LEU A 157 1.77 -26.07 16.63
N LYS A 158 1.52 -27.22 15.99
CA LYS A 158 2.19 -28.49 16.34
C LYS A 158 3.73 -28.40 16.31
N ASN A 159 4.29 -27.66 15.34
CA ASN A 159 5.76 -27.51 15.16
C ASN A 159 6.21 -26.06 15.29
N SER A 160 5.48 -25.21 16.00
CA SER A 160 5.82 -23.81 16.16
C SER A 160 6.45 -23.54 17.52
N LYS A 161 7.31 -22.50 17.60
CA LYS A 161 7.84 -21.97 18.87
C LYS A 161 6.82 -21.12 19.63
N LEU A 162 5.58 -21.00 19.14
CA LEU A 162 4.52 -20.22 19.75
C LEU A 162 3.86 -21.00 20.91
N PRO A 163 3.31 -20.32 21.92
CA PRO A 163 2.61 -20.96 23.02
C PRO A 163 1.47 -21.86 22.55
N LYS A 164 1.35 -23.06 23.14
CA LYS A 164 0.30 -24.07 22.76
C LYS A 164 -1.12 -23.54 22.97
N ASN A 165 -1.33 -22.67 23.96
CA ASN A 165 -2.61 -22.04 24.29
C ASN A 165 -2.98 -20.85 23.37
N LEU A 166 -2.03 -20.32 22.57
CA LEU A 166 -2.25 -19.13 21.74
C LEU A 166 -3.52 -19.20 20.88
N LYS A 167 -3.77 -20.35 20.25
CA LYS A 167 -4.98 -20.52 19.40
C LYS A 167 -6.27 -20.43 20.21
N LYS A 168 -6.28 -20.90 21.45
CA LYS A 168 -7.42 -20.80 22.37
C LYS A 168 -7.65 -19.35 22.74
N GLU A 169 -6.63 -18.66 23.19
CA GLU A 169 -6.67 -17.24 23.55
C GLU A 169 -7.15 -16.36 22.37
N MET A 170 -6.63 -16.60 21.16
CA MET A 170 -7.08 -15.90 19.97
C MET A 170 -8.56 -16.11 19.67
N LYS A 171 -9.10 -17.34 19.89
CA LYS A 171 -10.52 -17.64 19.70
C LYS A 171 -11.38 -16.94 20.75
N GLU A 172 -10.96 -16.92 21.99
CA GLU A 172 -11.65 -16.22 23.09
C GLU A 172 -11.72 -14.72 22.85
N SER A 173 -10.58 -14.09 22.59
CA SER A 173 -10.50 -12.67 22.22
C SER A 173 -11.37 -12.34 20.99
N PHE A 174 -11.40 -13.24 20.00
CA PHE A 174 -12.24 -13.03 18.81
C PHE A 174 -13.74 -13.13 19.11
N ARG A 175 -14.17 -13.99 20.02
CA ARG A 175 -15.56 -14.05 20.47
C ARG A 175 -15.97 -12.76 21.17
N ASP A 176 -15.10 -12.21 22.05
CA ASP A 176 -15.37 -10.97 22.75
C ASP A 176 -15.45 -9.78 21.79
N ILE A 177 -14.56 -9.71 20.83
CA ILE A 177 -14.61 -8.71 19.75
C ILE A 177 -15.92 -8.80 18.99
N ASN A 178 -16.34 -10.01 18.57
CA ASN A 178 -17.59 -10.21 17.82
C ASN A 178 -18.84 -9.85 18.63
N LYS A 179 -18.85 -10.18 19.93
CA LYS A 179 -19.95 -9.84 20.83
C LYS A 179 -20.14 -8.34 20.92
N ASN A 180 -19.04 -7.59 20.97
CA ASN A 180 -19.02 -6.14 21.15
C ASN A 180 -18.89 -5.37 19.83
N TRP A 181 -18.86 -6.07 18.66
CA TRP A 181 -18.73 -5.42 17.37
C TRP A 181 -19.94 -4.56 17.04
N PRO A 182 -19.74 -3.31 16.60
CA PRO A 182 -20.87 -2.46 16.26
C PRO A 182 -21.73 -3.05 15.15
N LYS A 183 -23.04 -3.17 15.41
CA LYS A 183 -24.00 -3.74 14.42
C LYS A 183 -24.14 -2.85 13.18
N ARG A 184 -23.91 -1.55 13.31
CA ARG A 184 -23.93 -0.57 12.21
C ARG A 184 -22.66 0.26 12.23
N ILE A 185 -21.81 0.09 11.24
CA ILE A 185 -20.66 0.95 11.02
C ILE A 185 -20.92 1.70 9.72
N PRO A 186 -20.85 3.04 9.70
CA PRO A 186 -20.93 3.78 8.46
C PRO A 186 -19.87 3.26 7.49
N SER A 187 -20.28 2.77 6.33
CA SER A 187 -19.35 2.27 5.33
C SER A 187 -18.81 3.43 4.50
N SER A 188 -17.50 3.51 4.39
CA SER A 188 -16.80 4.38 3.46
C SER A 188 -15.83 3.54 2.61
N VAL A 189 -15.04 4.20 1.78
CA VAL A 189 -14.03 3.54 0.91
C VAL A 189 -12.89 2.90 1.72
N ILE A 190 -12.82 3.15 3.01
CA ILE A 190 -11.78 2.59 3.89
C ILE A 190 -12.31 1.35 4.57
#